data_bd8a91297008cf6f8a56429f9f162669
#
_entry.id   bd8a91297008cf6f8a56429f9f162669
#
_cell.length_a   1.000
_cell.length_b   1.000
_cell.length_c   1.000
_cell.angle_alpha   90.00
_cell.angle_beta   90.00
_cell.angle_gamma   90.00
#
_symmetry.space_group_name_H-M   'P 1'
#
loop_
_entity.id
_entity.type
_entity.pdbx_description
1 polymer ?
#
loop_
_entity_poly.entity_id
_entity_poly.type
_entity_poly.pdbx_seq_one_letter_code
_entity_poly.pdbx_strand_id
1 'polypeptide(L)'
;VHEGDQSYAVNIQENGRPVLPGSTVKGAVRAPGVRIARSAGVGETLVDDLFGRGARDGDNGRAGSICVDDVRVADVRRQRIRRIRIDRFTGGVIRGGLFSEEPLTGEVRVDISVRAEQKAACALLAYALRDLGLGLYGLGSGSAVGRGYITVRQILIRTSDGKKAEIAFDRDGTMSVGDADELLEQWQKAWKECMA
;
A
#
# COMPACT_ATOMS: atom_id res chain seq x y z
N VAL A 1 19.83 -14.97 1.02
CA VAL A 1 20.71 -15.28 2.15
C VAL A 1 20.87 -16.80 2.19
N HIS A 2 22.10 -17.23 2.42
CA HIS A 2 22.42 -18.65 2.58
C HIS A 2 22.82 -18.92 4.02
N GLU A 3 22.32 -20.00 4.59
CA GLU A 3 22.74 -20.51 5.88
C GLU A 3 22.92 -22.01 5.74
N GLY A 4 24.15 -22.46 5.73
CA GLY A 4 24.51 -23.78 5.27
C GLY A 4 24.21 -23.94 3.75
N ASP A 5 23.71 -25.08 3.34
CA ASP A 5 23.36 -25.39 1.93
C ASP A 5 21.97 -24.88 1.48
N GLN A 6 21.25 -24.12 2.29
CA GLN A 6 19.87 -23.70 1.97
C GLN A 6 19.77 -22.18 1.77
N SER A 7 19.26 -21.78 0.61
CA SER A 7 18.86 -20.39 0.35
C SER A 7 17.44 -20.15 0.87
N TYR A 8 17.19 -18.96 1.41
CA TYR A 8 15.87 -18.54 1.82
C TYR A 8 15.58 -17.08 1.45
N ALA A 9 14.31 -16.78 1.22
CA ALA A 9 13.87 -15.44 0.91
C ALA A 9 13.78 -14.61 2.18
N VAL A 10 14.40 -13.43 2.16
CA VAL A 10 14.34 -12.43 3.24
C VAL A 10 13.75 -11.13 2.73
N ASN A 11 13.29 -10.31 3.65
CA ASN A 11 12.84 -8.96 3.34
C ASN A 11 14.01 -8.06 2.92
N ILE A 12 13.72 -7.01 2.17
CA ILE A 12 14.70 -6.00 1.78
C ILE A 12 15.30 -5.38 3.05
N GLN A 13 16.62 -5.22 3.05
CA GLN A 13 17.36 -4.71 4.20
C GLN A 13 18.33 -3.62 3.76
N GLU A 14 18.47 -2.63 4.61
CA GLU A 14 19.52 -1.61 4.53
C GLU A 14 20.38 -1.70 5.81
N ASN A 15 21.67 -1.93 5.67
CA ASN A 15 22.60 -2.10 6.78
C ASN A 15 22.11 -3.14 7.82
N GLY A 16 21.56 -4.28 7.37
CA GLY A 16 21.06 -5.36 8.21
C GLY A 16 19.69 -5.09 8.88
N ARG A 17 19.08 -3.93 8.66
CA ARG A 17 17.75 -3.56 9.18
C ARG A 17 16.70 -3.71 8.10
N PRO A 18 15.55 -4.33 8.38
CA PRO A 18 14.46 -4.44 7.43
C PRO A 18 13.92 -3.07 7.03
N VAL A 19 13.67 -2.93 5.73
CA VAL A 19 13.12 -1.71 5.13
C VAL A 19 11.84 -2.07 4.38
N LEU A 20 10.81 -1.25 4.54
CA LEU A 20 9.64 -1.25 3.71
C LEU A 20 9.85 -0.22 2.58
N PRO A 21 10.04 -0.66 1.33
CA PRO A 21 10.23 0.27 0.22
C PRO A 21 9.00 1.13 -0.02
N GLY A 22 9.19 2.41 -0.26
CA GLY A 22 8.13 3.35 -0.62
C GLY A 22 7.40 2.93 -1.89
N SER A 23 8.09 2.30 -2.83
CA SER A 23 7.49 1.71 -4.03
C SER A 23 6.47 0.61 -3.71
N THR A 24 6.70 -0.19 -2.67
CA THR A 24 5.75 -1.20 -2.20
C THR A 24 4.48 -0.54 -1.65
N VAL A 25 4.62 0.50 -0.84
CA VAL A 25 3.48 1.25 -0.31
C VAL A 25 2.72 1.94 -1.44
N LYS A 26 3.43 2.62 -2.34
CA LYS A 26 2.84 3.26 -3.52
C LYS A 26 2.03 2.27 -4.36
N GLY A 27 2.56 1.07 -4.61
CA GLY A 27 1.86 0.01 -5.33
C GLY A 27 0.62 -0.49 -4.61
N ALA A 28 0.70 -0.67 -3.29
CA ALA A 28 -0.42 -1.11 -2.45
C ALA A 28 -1.57 -0.09 -2.41
N VAL A 29 -1.26 1.20 -2.47
CA VAL A 29 -2.28 2.27 -2.52
C VAL A 29 -2.82 2.48 -3.94
N ARG A 30 -1.97 2.28 -4.97
CA ARG A 30 -2.40 2.40 -6.37
C ARG A 30 -3.48 1.38 -6.73
N ALA A 31 -3.33 0.13 -6.32
CA ALA A 31 -4.25 -0.93 -6.71
C ALA A 31 -5.71 -0.66 -6.28
N PRO A 32 -6.01 -0.31 -5.01
CA PRO A 32 -7.35 0.15 -4.63
C PRO A 32 -7.76 1.44 -5.34
N GLY A 33 -6.85 2.42 -5.51
CA GLY A 33 -7.14 3.66 -6.23
C GLY A 33 -7.65 3.41 -7.65
N VAL A 34 -7.02 2.52 -8.41
CA VAL A 34 -7.50 2.12 -9.74
C VAL A 34 -8.90 1.51 -9.69
N ARG A 35 -9.17 0.64 -8.71
CA ARG A 35 -10.49 0.00 -8.58
C ARG A 35 -11.57 1.01 -8.20
N ILE A 36 -11.28 1.91 -7.26
CA ILE A 36 -12.22 2.97 -6.85
C ILE A 36 -12.53 3.88 -8.04
N ALA A 37 -11.53 4.35 -8.79
CA ALA A 37 -11.73 5.20 -9.96
C ALA A 37 -12.59 4.50 -11.03
N ARG A 38 -12.29 3.24 -11.35
CA ARG A 38 -13.07 2.46 -12.32
C ARG A 38 -14.51 2.22 -11.86
N SER A 39 -14.72 1.88 -10.59
CA SER A 39 -16.07 1.66 -10.04
C SER A 39 -16.92 2.94 -10.03
N ALA A 40 -16.25 4.08 -9.89
CA ALA A 40 -16.90 5.40 -9.90
C ALA A 40 -17.07 5.97 -11.32
N GLY A 41 -16.61 5.30 -12.37
CA GLY A 41 -16.64 5.81 -13.73
C GLY A 41 -15.67 6.97 -13.98
N VAL A 42 -14.76 7.23 -13.05
CA VAL A 42 -13.74 8.28 -13.18
C VAL A 42 -12.62 7.81 -14.09
N GLY A 43 -12.21 8.66 -15.02
CA GLY A 43 -11.18 8.33 -15.99
C GLY A 43 -9.82 7.98 -15.38
N GLU A 44 -9.03 7.20 -16.12
CA GLU A 44 -7.69 6.77 -15.68
C GLU A 44 -6.70 7.94 -15.51
N THR A 45 -6.97 9.09 -16.11
CA THR A 45 -6.13 10.28 -16.04
C THR A 45 -5.83 10.70 -14.60
N LEU A 46 -6.85 10.66 -13.72
CA LEU A 46 -6.69 11.02 -12.32
C LEU A 46 -5.74 10.06 -11.57
N VAL A 47 -5.83 8.77 -11.91
CA VAL A 47 -4.94 7.73 -11.36
C VAL A 47 -3.51 7.92 -11.87
N ASP A 48 -3.35 8.22 -13.17
CA ASP A 48 -2.06 8.44 -13.80
C ASP A 48 -1.38 9.72 -13.28
N ASP A 49 -2.16 10.77 -13.00
CA ASP A 49 -1.68 12.00 -12.38
C ASP A 49 -1.14 11.75 -10.98
N LEU A 50 -1.83 10.93 -10.21
CA LEU A 50 -1.45 10.64 -8.84
C LEU A 50 -0.27 9.64 -8.75
N PHE A 51 -0.37 8.50 -9.43
CA PHE A 51 0.57 7.39 -9.29
C PHE A 51 1.62 7.31 -10.40
N GLY A 52 1.41 8.00 -11.49
CA GLY A 52 2.23 7.90 -12.68
C GLY A 52 1.83 6.75 -13.59
N ARG A 53 2.35 6.80 -14.80
CA ARG A 53 2.14 5.80 -15.84
C ARG A 53 3.45 5.46 -16.52
N GLY A 54 3.71 4.18 -16.71
CA GLY A 54 4.87 3.73 -17.48
C GLY A 54 4.79 4.15 -18.95
N ALA A 55 5.94 4.20 -19.62
CA ALA A 55 6.00 4.41 -21.06
C ALA A 55 5.20 3.32 -21.80
N ARG A 56 4.50 3.71 -22.85
CA ARG A 56 3.84 2.82 -23.81
C ARG A 56 4.32 3.20 -25.21
N ASP A 57 4.09 2.37 -26.20
CA ASP A 57 4.48 2.64 -27.59
C ASP A 57 4.03 4.04 -28.02
N GLY A 58 4.99 4.88 -28.38
CA GLY A 58 4.76 6.27 -28.81
C GLY A 58 4.58 7.31 -27.68
N ASP A 59 4.75 6.92 -26.40
CA ASP A 59 4.59 7.83 -25.25
C ASP A 59 5.66 7.59 -24.20
N ASN A 60 6.30 8.64 -23.73
CA ASN A 60 7.41 8.60 -22.76
C ASN A 60 6.98 8.27 -21.31
N GLY A 61 5.70 8.00 -21.07
CA GLY A 61 5.17 7.82 -19.73
C GLY A 61 5.00 9.12 -18.96
N ARG A 62 4.54 9.03 -17.72
CA ARG A 62 4.30 10.19 -16.85
C ARG A 62 4.68 9.88 -15.40
N ALA A 63 5.44 10.76 -14.80
CA ALA A 63 5.71 10.70 -13.36
C ALA A 63 4.45 11.05 -12.56
N GLY A 64 4.16 10.30 -11.51
CA GLY A 64 3.06 10.61 -10.60
C GLY A 64 3.44 11.70 -9.61
N SER A 65 2.42 12.34 -9.05
CA SER A 65 2.56 13.40 -8.05
C SER A 65 2.83 12.89 -6.63
N ILE A 66 2.66 11.58 -6.39
CA ILE A 66 2.87 10.96 -5.10
C ILE A 66 4.33 10.54 -4.91
N CYS A 67 4.90 10.89 -3.77
CA CYS A 67 6.22 10.44 -3.31
C CYS A 67 6.06 9.72 -1.98
N VAL A 68 6.74 8.59 -1.84
CA VAL A 68 6.77 7.78 -0.63
C VAL A 68 8.20 7.35 -0.39
N ASP A 69 8.73 7.69 0.77
CA ASP A 69 10.10 7.32 1.13
C ASP A 69 10.18 5.89 1.65
N ASP A 70 11.37 5.30 1.55
CA ASP A 70 11.67 4.01 2.16
C ASP A 70 11.70 4.15 3.68
N VAL A 71 11.10 3.20 4.39
CA VAL A 71 10.94 3.29 5.85
C VAL A 71 11.54 2.08 6.53
N ARG A 72 12.31 2.31 7.59
CA ARG A 72 12.82 1.24 8.44
C ARG A 72 11.69 0.68 9.31
N VAL A 73 11.65 -0.64 9.40
CA VAL A 73 10.68 -1.34 10.24
C VAL A 73 11.18 -1.34 11.68
N ALA A 74 10.35 -0.88 12.61
CA ALA A 74 10.59 -0.94 14.05
C ALA A 74 9.96 -2.21 14.66
N ASP A 75 10.36 -2.56 15.87
CA ASP A 75 9.82 -3.68 16.67
C ASP A 75 9.75 -5.00 15.90
N VAL A 76 10.81 -5.28 15.16
CA VAL A 76 10.89 -6.40 14.22
C VAL A 76 10.87 -7.74 14.95
N ARG A 77 9.92 -8.58 14.58
CA ARG A 77 9.90 -10.01 14.91
C ARG A 77 10.01 -10.82 13.63
N ARG A 78 10.92 -11.76 13.59
CA ARG A 78 11.17 -12.65 12.44
C ARG A 78 10.75 -14.06 12.77
N GLN A 79 10.16 -14.74 11.79
CA GLN A 79 9.78 -16.14 11.93
C GLN A 79 10.20 -16.89 10.67
N ARG A 80 11.11 -17.85 10.80
CA ARG A 80 11.47 -18.71 9.68
C ARG A 80 10.40 -19.79 9.50
N ILE A 81 9.85 -19.86 8.29
CA ILE A 81 8.82 -20.84 7.91
C ILE A 81 9.37 -21.68 6.77
N ARG A 82 9.29 -23.01 6.93
CA ARG A 82 9.59 -23.97 5.88
C ARG A 82 8.30 -24.35 5.18
N ARG A 83 8.32 -24.36 3.86
CA ARG A 83 7.17 -24.70 3.02
C ARG A 83 7.56 -25.73 1.98
N ILE A 84 6.58 -26.50 1.53
CA ILE A 84 6.70 -27.42 0.41
C ILE A 84 5.67 -27.07 -0.65
N ARG A 85 6.03 -27.30 -1.90
CA ARG A 85 5.07 -27.27 -3.01
C ARG A 85 4.58 -28.67 -3.27
N ILE A 86 3.26 -28.82 -3.28
CA ILE A 86 2.58 -30.09 -3.54
C ILE A 86 1.97 -30.01 -4.94
N ASP A 87 2.19 -31.02 -5.73
CA ASP A 87 1.51 -31.19 -7.02
C ASP A 87 0.02 -31.50 -6.78
N ARG A 88 -0.84 -30.71 -7.41
CA ARG A 88 -2.29 -30.79 -7.19
C ARG A 88 -2.91 -32.06 -7.78
N PHE A 89 -2.25 -32.71 -8.73
CA PHE A 89 -2.78 -33.89 -9.39
C PHE A 89 -2.31 -35.19 -8.70
N THR A 90 -1.03 -35.24 -8.34
CA THR A 90 -0.44 -36.42 -7.74
C THR A 90 -0.46 -36.44 -6.22
N GLY A 91 -0.68 -35.25 -5.59
CA GLY A 91 -0.56 -35.09 -4.13
C GLY A 91 0.89 -35.23 -3.62
N GLY A 92 1.85 -35.47 -4.51
CA GLY A 92 3.25 -35.61 -4.17
C GLY A 92 3.99 -34.27 -4.07
N VAL A 93 5.14 -34.29 -3.38
CA VAL A 93 6.02 -33.12 -3.31
C VAL A 93 6.70 -32.91 -4.66
N ILE A 94 6.61 -31.68 -5.19
CA ILE A 94 7.32 -31.30 -6.41
C ILE A 94 8.82 -31.31 -6.13
N ARG A 95 9.62 -31.91 -7.04
CA ARG A 95 11.07 -31.90 -6.92
C ARG A 95 11.62 -30.49 -6.82
N GLY A 96 12.45 -30.21 -5.80
CA GLY A 96 12.92 -28.85 -5.49
C GLY A 96 11.84 -27.96 -4.87
N GLY A 97 10.70 -28.50 -4.48
CA GLY A 97 9.57 -27.77 -3.90
C GLY A 97 9.73 -27.38 -2.42
N LEU A 98 10.81 -27.77 -1.77
CA LEU A 98 11.12 -27.31 -0.41
C LEU A 98 11.77 -25.93 -0.46
N PHE A 99 11.21 -24.98 0.26
CA PHE A 99 11.77 -23.62 0.35
C PHE A 99 11.52 -23.01 1.73
N SER A 100 12.41 -22.12 2.12
CA SER A 100 12.30 -21.39 3.39
C SER A 100 12.04 -19.93 3.13
N GLU A 101 11.31 -19.30 4.01
CA GLU A 101 11.01 -17.87 3.98
C GLU A 101 11.12 -17.34 5.40
N GLU A 102 11.50 -16.06 5.50
CA GLU A 102 11.57 -15.35 6.77
C GLU A 102 10.66 -14.11 6.73
N PRO A 103 9.33 -14.28 6.85
CA PRO A 103 8.43 -13.16 7.03
C PRO A 103 8.75 -12.44 8.35
N LEU A 104 8.46 -11.15 8.36
CA LEU A 104 8.61 -10.34 9.56
C LEU A 104 7.29 -9.65 9.90
N THR A 105 7.13 -9.34 11.18
CA THR A 105 6.15 -8.38 11.69
C THR A 105 6.89 -7.22 12.34
N GLY A 106 6.28 -6.05 12.35
CA GLY A 106 6.87 -4.85 12.95
C GLY A 106 5.97 -3.65 12.75
N GLU A 107 6.44 -2.50 13.19
CA GLU A 107 5.72 -1.23 13.07
C GLU A 107 6.43 -0.30 12.10
N VAL A 108 5.66 0.48 11.34
CA VAL A 108 6.18 1.50 10.42
C VAL A 108 5.36 2.78 10.52
N ARG A 109 6.04 3.90 10.37
CA ARG A 109 5.41 5.18 10.09
C ARG A 109 5.78 5.57 8.66
N VAL A 110 4.80 5.73 7.80
CA VAL A 110 4.99 6.06 6.40
C VAL A 110 4.56 7.50 6.17
N ASP A 111 5.46 8.31 5.65
CA ASP A 111 5.15 9.65 5.19
C ASP A 111 4.91 9.63 3.68
N ILE A 112 3.74 10.12 3.27
CA ILE A 112 3.31 10.20 1.88
C ILE A 112 3.16 11.67 1.52
N SER A 113 3.95 12.14 0.57
CA SER A 113 3.86 13.49 0.04
C SER A 113 3.13 13.47 -1.30
N VAL A 114 2.24 14.43 -1.49
CA VAL A 114 1.45 14.56 -2.73
C VAL A 114 1.52 15.99 -3.22
N ARG A 115 1.93 16.16 -4.47
CA ARG A 115 1.78 17.42 -5.18
C ARG A 115 0.52 17.34 -6.04
N ALA A 116 -0.65 17.53 -5.45
CA ALA A 116 -1.91 17.44 -6.15
C ALA A 116 -2.59 18.82 -6.22
N GLU A 117 -2.80 19.28 -7.44
CA GLU A 117 -3.59 20.48 -7.70
C GLU A 117 -5.10 20.16 -7.64
N GLN A 118 -5.47 18.93 -7.93
CA GLN A 118 -6.85 18.49 -8.00
C GLN A 118 -7.31 17.87 -6.67
N LYS A 119 -8.33 18.45 -6.05
CA LYS A 119 -8.93 17.94 -4.81
C LYS A 119 -9.49 16.50 -4.97
N ALA A 120 -9.96 16.15 -6.17
CA ALA A 120 -10.44 14.81 -6.48
C ALA A 120 -9.33 13.76 -6.39
N ALA A 121 -8.08 14.10 -6.76
CA ALA A 121 -6.93 13.20 -6.59
C ALA A 121 -6.62 12.96 -5.11
N CYS A 122 -6.75 14.01 -4.27
CA CYS A 122 -6.62 13.88 -2.82
C CYS A 122 -7.72 13.00 -2.22
N ALA A 123 -8.96 13.14 -2.71
CA ALA A 123 -10.06 12.27 -2.30
C ALA A 123 -9.80 10.80 -2.65
N LEU A 124 -9.35 10.54 -3.89
CA LEU A 124 -9.00 9.18 -4.33
C LEU A 124 -7.93 8.56 -3.43
N LEU A 125 -6.88 9.33 -3.10
CA LEU A 125 -5.84 8.88 -2.20
C LEU A 125 -6.40 8.59 -0.79
N ALA A 126 -7.23 9.47 -0.25
CA ALA A 126 -7.85 9.29 1.06
C ALA A 126 -8.73 8.03 1.10
N TYR A 127 -9.53 7.78 0.07
CA TYR A 127 -10.30 6.54 -0.04
C TYR A 127 -9.43 5.30 -0.13
N ALA A 128 -8.35 5.34 -0.93
CA ALA A 128 -7.45 4.20 -1.05
C ALA A 128 -6.71 3.91 0.27
N LEU A 129 -6.30 4.95 1.01
CA LEU A 129 -5.68 4.80 2.32
C LEU A 129 -6.69 4.33 3.39
N ARG A 130 -7.93 4.81 3.33
CA ARG A 130 -9.03 4.31 4.17
C ARG A 130 -9.22 2.81 3.97
N ASP A 131 -9.33 2.36 2.74
CA ASP A 131 -9.56 0.95 2.40
C ASP A 131 -8.39 0.06 2.83
N LEU A 132 -7.17 0.60 2.77
CA LEU A 132 -5.99 -0.04 3.32
C LEU A 132 -6.07 -0.14 4.86
N GLY A 133 -6.53 0.92 5.53
CA GLY A 133 -6.73 0.97 6.98
C GLY A 133 -7.79 -0.01 7.47
N LEU A 134 -8.85 -0.19 6.69
CA LEU A 134 -9.90 -1.18 6.93
C LEU A 134 -9.48 -2.63 6.64
N GLY A 135 -8.22 -2.85 6.21
CA GLY A 135 -7.70 -4.18 5.91
C GLY A 135 -8.26 -4.83 4.64
N LEU A 136 -8.89 -4.06 3.75
CA LEU A 136 -9.43 -4.57 2.48
C LEU A 136 -8.33 -4.97 1.49
N TYR A 137 -7.11 -4.50 1.71
CA TYR A 137 -5.94 -4.77 0.88
C TYR A 137 -4.71 -5.00 1.75
N GLY A 138 -3.75 -5.77 1.23
CA GLY A 138 -2.48 -6.03 1.90
C GLY A 138 -1.30 -5.34 1.22
N LEU A 139 -0.17 -5.30 1.92
CA LEU A 139 1.12 -4.81 1.43
C LEU A 139 1.95 -5.96 0.84
N GLY A 140 2.49 -5.76 -0.36
CA GLY A 140 3.47 -6.65 -0.97
C GLY A 140 2.89 -7.96 -1.48
N SER A 141 3.73 -8.99 -1.56
CA SER A 141 3.39 -10.30 -2.08
C SER A 141 2.94 -11.27 -0.98
N GLY A 142 2.23 -12.32 -1.40
CA GLY A 142 1.86 -13.43 -0.51
C GLY A 142 0.55 -13.22 0.26
N SER A 143 -0.32 -12.30 -0.18
CA SER A 143 -1.66 -12.11 0.38
C SER A 143 -2.50 -13.39 0.37
N ALA A 144 -2.37 -14.22 -0.67
CA ALA A 144 -3.04 -15.52 -0.77
C ALA A 144 -2.61 -16.54 0.30
N VAL A 145 -1.48 -16.31 0.97
CA VAL A 145 -0.97 -17.16 2.06
C VAL A 145 -0.94 -16.44 3.41
N GLY A 146 -1.75 -15.38 3.54
CA GLY A 146 -1.93 -14.65 4.80
C GLY A 146 -0.81 -13.67 5.13
N ARG A 147 -0.07 -13.16 4.13
CA ARG A 147 0.97 -12.13 4.32
C ARG A 147 0.51 -10.75 3.91
N GLY A 148 1.31 -9.77 4.27
CA GLY A 148 1.03 -8.38 3.92
C GLY A 148 -0.14 -7.78 4.69
N TYR A 149 -0.64 -8.46 5.69
CA TYR A 149 -1.67 -7.92 6.57
C TYR A 149 -1.10 -6.72 7.31
N ILE A 150 -1.81 -5.63 7.27
CA ILE A 150 -1.47 -4.42 8.01
C ILE A 150 -2.67 -3.96 8.82
N THR A 151 -2.37 -3.35 9.97
CA THR A 151 -3.36 -2.61 10.75
C THR A 151 -2.89 -1.16 10.78
N VAL A 152 -3.69 -0.28 10.23
CA VAL A 152 -3.46 1.16 10.32
C VAL A 152 -4.12 1.65 11.60
N ARG A 153 -3.37 2.41 12.42
CA ARG A 153 -3.92 3.02 13.64
C ARG A 153 -4.54 4.38 13.34
N GLN A 154 -3.82 5.18 12.53
CA GLN A 154 -4.27 6.51 12.16
C GLN A 154 -3.64 6.97 10.84
N ILE A 155 -4.33 7.86 10.17
CA ILE A 155 -3.85 8.60 9.00
C ILE A 155 -3.95 10.08 9.36
N LEU A 156 -2.80 10.75 9.41
CA LEU A 156 -2.73 12.20 9.62
C LEU A 156 -2.53 12.88 8.28
N ILE A 157 -3.42 13.80 7.97
CA ILE A 157 -3.38 14.59 6.73
C ILE A 157 -3.00 16.02 7.12
N ARG A 158 -2.07 16.61 6.36
CA ARG A 158 -1.69 18.01 6.48
C ARG A 158 -1.57 18.62 5.10
N THR A 159 -2.16 19.76 4.91
CA THR A 159 -2.06 20.52 3.66
C THR A 159 -1.07 21.67 3.80
N SER A 160 -0.59 22.19 2.69
CA SER A 160 0.37 23.32 2.66
C SER A 160 -0.22 24.61 3.22
N ASP A 161 -1.54 24.79 3.17
CA ASP A 161 -2.27 25.91 3.76
C ASP A 161 -2.57 25.74 5.26
N GLY A 162 -2.01 24.67 5.87
CA GLY A 162 -2.07 24.44 7.32
C GLY A 162 -3.30 23.70 7.81
N LYS A 163 -4.23 23.30 6.93
CA LYS A 163 -5.37 22.46 7.31
C LYS A 163 -4.91 21.07 7.71
N LYS A 164 -5.64 20.44 8.62
CA LYS A 164 -5.34 19.12 9.15
C LYS A 164 -6.59 18.28 9.13
N ALA A 165 -6.42 16.99 8.93
CA ALA A 165 -7.45 15.98 9.11
C ALA A 165 -6.84 14.73 9.76
N GLU A 166 -7.65 14.03 10.52
CA GLU A 166 -7.24 12.75 11.11
C GLU A 166 -8.31 11.69 10.84
N ILE A 167 -7.87 10.53 10.41
CA ILE A 167 -8.69 9.33 10.30
C ILE A 167 -8.09 8.30 11.26
N ALA A 168 -8.81 7.93 12.29
CA ALA A 168 -8.41 6.92 13.25
C ALA A 168 -9.15 5.60 13.02
N PHE A 169 -8.49 4.50 13.33
CA PHE A 169 -9.05 3.16 13.19
C PHE A 169 -8.93 2.43 14.53
N ASP A 170 -10.04 1.97 15.05
CA ASP A 170 -10.08 1.15 16.26
C ASP A 170 -9.70 -0.30 15.97
N ARG A 171 -9.45 -1.07 17.03
CA ARG A 171 -9.03 -2.49 16.91
C ARG A 171 -10.10 -3.39 16.29
N ASP A 172 -11.34 -3.02 16.38
CA ASP A 172 -12.50 -3.70 15.75
C ASP A 172 -12.74 -3.30 14.29
N GLY A 173 -11.90 -2.39 13.76
CA GLY A 173 -12.01 -1.87 12.40
C GLY A 173 -12.99 -0.70 12.26
N THR A 174 -13.50 -0.16 13.35
CA THR A 174 -14.32 1.05 13.32
C THR A 174 -13.45 2.25 12.96
N MET A 175 -13.93 3.06 12.03
CA MET A 175 -13.26 4.26 11.56
C MET A 175 -13.94 5.50 12.15
N SER A 176 -13.14 6.42 12.68
CA SER A 176 -13.59 7.75 13.10
C SER A 176 -12.81 8.83 12.39
N VAL A 177 -13.46 9.95 12.13
CA VAL A 177 -12.85 11.13 11.52
C VAL A 177 -12.87 12.25 12.57
N GLY A 178 -11.67 12.75 12.91
CA GLY A 178 -11.52 13.88 13.84
C GLY A 178 -11.54 15.22 13.09
N ASP A 179 -11.54 16.30 13.84
CA ASP A 179 -11.62 17.76 13.62
C ASP A 179 -11.50 18.38 12.19
N ALA A 180 -11.69 17.65 11.11
CA ALA A 180 -11.44 18.13 9.76
C ALA A 180 -12.53 17.77 8.76
N ASP A 181 -13.75 17.82 9.17
CA ASP A 181 -14.89 17.60 8.29
C ASP A 181 -14.82 18.47 7.04
N GLU A 182 -14.44 19.73 7.17
CA GLU A 182 -14.40 20.69 6.06
C GLU A 182 -13.40 20.30 4.95
N LEU A 183 -12.21 19.80 5.29
CA LEU A 183 -11.20 19.41 4.30
C LEU A 183 -11.65 18.15 3.53
N LEU A 184 -12.08 17.16 4.25
CA LEU A 184 -12.53 15.89 3.66
C LEU A 184 -13.84 16.07 2.89
N GLU A 185 -14.75 16.91 3.37
CA GLU A 185 -15.97 17.27 2.64
C GLU A 185 -15.69 17.98 1.32
N GLN A 186 -14.72 18.92 1.29
CA GLN A 186 -14.31 19.57 0.05
C GLN A 186 -13.73 18.57 -0.96
N TRP A 187 -12.94 17.61 -0.50
CA TRP A 187 -12.39 16.56 -1.35
C TRP A 187 -13.48 15.63 -1.86
N GLN A 188 -14.41 15.25 -0.99
CA GLN A 188 -15.54 14.41 -1.35
C GLN A 188 -16.46 15.10 -2.38
N LYS A 189 -16.69 16.40 -2.22
CA LYS A 189 -17.46 17.18 -3.21
C LYS A 189 -16.79 17.18 -4.57
N ALA A 190 -15.48 17.48 -4.63
CA ALA A 190 -14.71 17.43 -5.87
C ALA A 190 -14.70 16.04 -6.51
N TRP A 191 -14.69 14.97 -5.71
CA TRP A 191 -14.82 13.60 -6.18
C TRP A 191 -16.18 13.35 -6.84
N LYS A 192 -17.27 13.78 -6.20
CA LYS A 192 -18.62 13.63 -6.75
C LYS A 192 -18.81 14.40 -8.08
N GLU A 193 -18.20 15.55 -8.20
CA GLU A 193 -18.18 16.35 -9.43
C GLU A 193 -17.44 15.64 -10.58
N CYS A 194 -16.44 14.81 -10.30
CA CYS A 194 -15.76 13.99 -11.30
C CYS A 194 -16.55 12.75 -11.75
N MET A 195 -17.57 12.34 -10.98
CA MET A 195 -18.43 11.19 -11.30
C MET A 195 -19.66 11.61 -12.12
N ALA A 196 -19.98 12.89 -12.17
CA ALA A 196 -21.13 13.44 -12.89
C ALA A 196 -20.82 13.68 -14.38
#